data_24c83a5fc4c7328e8c8f4d4ae41093e7
#
_entry.id   24c83a5fc4c7328e8c8f4d4ae41093e7
#
_cell.length_a   1.000
_cell.length_b   1.000
_cell.length_c   1.000
_cell.angle_alpha   90.00
_cell.angle_beta   90.00
_cell.angle_gamma   90.00
#
_symmetry.space_group_name_H-M   'P 1'
#
loop_
_entity.id
_entity.type
_entity.pdbx_description
1 polymer ?
#
loop_
_entity_poly.entity_id
_entity_poly.type
_entity_poly.pdbx_seq_one_letter_code
_entity_poly.pdbx_strand_id
1 'polypeptide(L)'
;MVSFLLGIAANDNWASVSGAKTAGAAVAATPTARLWRERLPWTCGPETVLEALAGESHLCCLSGVWAGGGAMVACEPLRVAGPDADPFATLDDLPAVDTAGVDAWGAVGGGWLGWLGYRLAERVERVPVAGPRPAPLPDFHLAYYDHLLRRDAYGSWWFEALITPPRQAALKQRLEHLRTLVGDQLAGSAGPRPTPLRLSAAVAQRHLHAVAACRERIAAGEIFQANICLRLEGEYSGTASALLRSALVHGRVPQYAAAFDTPAGGIVSLSPELFLRRLGRRVRSGPIKGTAHRPDDPSRAVLSLEQLQSSAKDAAEHVMIVDLMRNDIGRVCEYGSVYAPRRPTAEAHPGLWHLVTTVEGRLRAQTANAALVRACFPPGSVTGAPKVQALKVIAELEPTGREVYTGAVGYASPLAGLELNVAIRTLELAGGRAWLGVGGAIVADSNPEAELEEALIKARPVAAAVGTSVIAE
;
A
#
# COMPACT_ATOMS: atom_id res chain seq x y z
N MET A 1 15.06 2.11 34.88
CA MET A 1 14.02 1.24 34.35
C MET A 1 13.56 1.79 33.00
N VAL A 2 14.53 1.96 32.07
CA VAL A 2 14.36 2.50 30.71
C VAL A 2 15.31 1.68 29.83
N SER A 3 14.89 0.48 29.43
CA SER A 3 15.78 -0.38 28.60
C SER A 3 15.01 -1.54 27.93
N PHE A 4 13.77 -1.32 27.50
CA PHE A 4 13.01 -2.36 26.79
C PHE A 4 12.28 -1.89 25.51
N LEU A 5 12.65 -0.74 24.95
CA LEU A 5 12.00 -0.18 23.74
C LEU A 5 12.89 -0.16 22.49
N LEU A 6 13.98 -0.92 22.44
CA LEU A 6 14.90 -0.96 21.28
C LEU A 6 15.05 -2.36 20.64
N GLY A 7 14.10 -3.26 20.82
CA GLY A 7 14.21 -4.65 20.37
C GLY A 7 13.63 -4.99 18.99
N ILE A 8 13.19 -4.05 18.15
CA ILE A 8 12.51 -4.39 16.87
C ILE A 8 13.31 -3.98 15.60
N ALA A 9 14.48 -3.37 15.75
CA ALA A 9 15.22 -2.84 14.58
C ALA A 9 16.47 -3.66 14.16
N ALA A 10 16.71 -4.86 14.64
CA ALA A 10 18.04 -5.46 14.52
C ALA A 10 18.10 -6.88 13.96
N ASN A 11 17.28 -7.24 12.98
CA ASN A 11 17.55 -8.51 12.25
C ASN A 11 17.31 -8.44 10.73
N ASP A 12 17.28 -7.26 10.14
CA ASP A 12 17.33 -7.10 8.69
C ASP A 12 18.79 -7.06 8.19
N ASN A 13 19.49 -8.18 8.29
CA ASN A 13 20.80 -8.38 7.65
C ASN A 13 20.59 -8.56 6.12
N TRP A 14 20.18 -7.49 5.43
CA TRP A 14 19.95 -7.43 3.99
C TRP A 14 21.23 -7.10 3.19
N ALA A 15 22.34 -6.83 3.86
CA ALA A 15 23.60 -6.48 3.23
C ALA A 15 24.43 -7.73 2.96
N SER A 16 24.50 -8.13 1.72
CA SER A 16 25.54 -8.79 0.96
C SER A 16 25.02 -9.83 -0.05
N VAL A 17 24.74 -9.37 -1.25
CA VAL A 17 24.98 -10.17 -2.45
C VAL A 17 25.49 -9.22 -3.53
N SER A 18 26.80 -9.05 -3.59
CA SER A 18 27.50 -8.47 -4.74
C SER A 18 27.60 -9.52 -5.85
N GLY A 19 27.24 -9.10 -7.07
CA GLY A 19 27.08 -9.80 -8.29
C GLY A 19 28.12 -10.77 -8.77
N ALA A 20 27.63 -11.77 -9.48
CA ALA A 20 28.40 -12.48 -10.51
C ALA A 20 27.84 -12.08 -11.89
N LYS A 21 28.71 -11.49 -12.70
CA LYS A 21 28.45 -11.22 -14.14
C LYS A 21 28.44 -12.54 -14.89
N THR A 22 27.36 -12.80 -15.62
CA THR A 22 27.36 -13.76 -16.73
C THR A 22 27.02 -13.02 -18.02
N ALA A 23 27.93 -13.08 -18.97
CA ALA A 23 27.80 -12.53 -20.31
C ALA A 23 26.86 -13.39 -21.17
N GLY A 24 26.01 -12.75 -21.97
CA GLY A 24 25.28 -13.44 -23.04
C GLY A 24 24.09 -12.67 -23.60
N ALA A 25 24.16 -12.27 -24.84
CA ALA A 25 23.16 -11.69 -25.74
C ALA A 25 22.92 -10.17 -25.64
N ALA A 26 23.26 -9.45 -26.70
CA ALA A 26 23.04 -8.02 -26.86
C ALA A 26 21.55 -7.71 -26.97
N VAL A 27 20.95 -7.39 -25.85
CA VAL A 27 19.69 -6.63 -25.78
C VAL A 27 20.08 -5.16 -25.90
N ALA A 28 19.33 -4.39 -26.68
CA ALA A 28 19.55 -2.94 -26.81
C ALA A 28 19.79 -2.35 -25.42
N ALA A 29 20.96 -1.68 -25.25
CA ALA A 29 21.42 -1.21 -23.96
C ALA A 29 20.36 -0.27 -23.36
N THR A 30 19.68 -0.72 -22.32
CA THR A 30 18.82 0.16 -21.49
C THR A 30 19.69 1.33 -21.03
N PRO A 31 19.26 2.59 -21.19
CA PRO A 31 20.08 3.73 -20.85
C PRO A 31 20.52 3.64 -19.37
N THR A 32 21.82 3.63 -19.15
CA THR A 32 22.39 3.57 -17.81
C THR A 32 22.23 4.95 -17.17
N ALA A 33 21.47 5.00 -16.07
CA ALA A 33 21.41 6.19 -15.22
C ALA A 33 22.53 6.12 -14.16
N ARG A 34 22.92 7.26 -13.60
CA ARG A 34 23.85 7.34 -12.47
C ARG A 34 23.10 7.86 -11.25
N LEU A 35 23.29 7.24 -10.09
CA LEU A 35 22.72 7.75 -8.84
C LEU A 35 23.41 9.07 -8.45
N TRP A 36 22.59 10.09 -8.19
CA TRP A 36 22.97 11.30 -7.49
C TRP A 36 22.22 11.35 -6.16
N ARG A 37 22.96 11.48 -5.08
CA ARG A 37 22.41 11.55 -3.73
C ARG A 37 23.07 12.71 -3.00
N GLU A 38 22.25 13.64 -2.49
CA GLU A 38 22.73 14.82 -1.80
C GLU A 38 21.94 15.04 -0.51
N ARG A 39 22.65 15.19 0.61
CA ARG A 39 22.02 15.44 1.90
C ARG A 39 21.49 16.86 1.96
N LEU A 40 20.26 17.01 2.43
CA LEU A 40 19.60 18.29 2.63
C LEU A 40 19.66 18.69 4.11
N PRO A 41 19.84 19.98 4.43
CA PRO A 41 19.95 20.46 5.81
C PRO A 41 18.60 20.58 6.53
N TRP A 42 17.58 19.84 6.08
CA TRP A 42 16.23 19.94 6.64
C TRP A 42 16.05 19.04 7.85
N THR A 43 15.34 19.58 8.85
CA THR A 43 14.97 18.86 10.08
C THR A 43 13.45 18.65 10.20
N CYS A 44 12.66 19.23 9.27
CA CYS A 44 11.20 19.15 9.28
C CYS A 44 10.69 17.74 9.01
N GLY A 45 9.42 17.52 9.33
CA GLY A 45 8.71 16.30 8.99
C GLY A 45 8.21 16.27 7.54
N PRO A 46 7.74 15.12 7.06
CA PRO A 46 7.18 15.02 5.70
C PRO A 46 5.94 15.88 5.48
N GLU A 47 5.19 16.21 6.54
CA GLU A 47 4.03 17.11 6.49
C GLU A 47 4.40 18.52 6.03
N THR A 48 5.56 19.04 6.45
CA THR A 48 6.07 20.34 6.02
C THR A 48 6.48 20.33 4.54
N VAL A 49 7.14 19.26 4.11
CA VAL A 49 7.54 19.09 2.71
C VAL A 49 6.30 18.96 1.81
N LEU A 50 5.28 18.22 2.23
CA LEU A 50 4.01 18.12 1.48
C LEU A 50 3.31 19.47 1.35
N GLU A 51 3.36 20.31 2.39
CA GLU A 51 2.80 21.64 2.35
C GLU A 51 3.55 22.54 1.37
N ALA A 52 4.88 22.51 1.44
CA ALA A 52 5.75 23.27 0.53
C ALA A 52 5.51 22.93 -0.94
N LEU A 53 5.19 21.69 -1.23
CA LEU A 53 5.00 21.17 -2.59
C LEU A 53 3.55 21.07 -3.03
N ALA A 54 2.58 21.63 -2.27
CA ALA A 54 1.14 21.49 -2.53
C ALA A 54 0.68 22.00 -3.92
N GLY A 55 1.46 22.85 -4.59
CA GLY A 55 1.19 23.33 -5.96
C GLY A 55 1.82 22.48 -7.07
N GLU A 56 2.65 21.51 -6.73
CA GLU A 56 3.39 20.72 -7.71
C GLU A 56 2.53 19.62 -8.34
N SER A 57 2.76 19.36 -9.62
CA SER A 57 1.97 18.37 -10.36
C SER A 57 2.32 16.94 -9.94
N HIS A 58 1.31 16.08 -9.88
CA HIS A 58 1.44 14.66 -9.52
C HIS A 58 2.23 14.47 -8.20
N LEU A 59 1.95 15.33 -7.21
CA LEU A 59 2.58 15.21 -5.91
C LEU A 59 2.20 13.87 -5.27
N CYS A 60 3.19 13.14 -4.79
CA CYS A 60 2.97 11.91 -4.06
C CYS A 60 3.88 11.81 -2.83
N CYS A 61 3.41 11.09 -1.84
CA CYS A 61 4.16 10.80 -0.63
C CYS A 61 3.89 9.38 -0.17
N LEU A 62 4.95 8.65 0.16
CA LEU A 62 4.90 7.39 0.87
C LEU A 62 5.58 7.60 2.22
N SER A 63 4.90 7.30 3.33
CA SER A 63 5.42 7.53 4.68
C SER A 63 5.23 6.31 5.58
N GLY A 64 6.19 6.04 6.45
CA GLY A 64 6.18 4.90 7.36
C GLY A 64 7.40 4.00 7.20
N VAL A 65 7.21 2.71 6.83
CA VAL A 65 8.32 1.74 6.75
C VAL A 65 8.80 1.47 5.31
N TRP A 66 8.31 2.22 4.33
CA TRP A 66 8.71 2.09 2.93
C TRP A 66 10.23 2.20 2.75
N ALA A 67 10.82 1.31 1.95
CA ALA A 67 12.25 1.24 1.68
C ALA A 67 13.12 1.26 2.96
N GLY A 68 12.64 0.63 4.03
CA GLY A 68 13.38 0.58 5.31
C GLY A 68 13.07 1.72 6.27
N GLY A 69 12.07 2.54 6.01
CA GLY A 69 11.55 3.56 6.95
C GLY A 69 11.78 5.01 6.53
N GLY A 70 10.95 5.89 7.09
CA GLY A 70 10.95 7.33 6.84
C GLY A 70 9.89 7.78 5.85
N ALA A 71 10.25 8.60 4.84
CA ALA A 71 9.32 9.07 3.83
C ALA A 71 9.96 9.24 2.46
N MET A 72 9.16 9.14 1.41
CA MET A 72 9.49 9.52 0.04
C MET A 72 8.48 10.55 -0.44
N VAL A 73 8.92 11.68 -0.96
CA VAL A 73 8.07 12.69 -1.58
C VAL A 73 8.57 12.92 -3.00
N ALA A 74 7.69 12.80 -3.98
CA ALA A 74 8.03 13.03 -5.38
C ALA A 74 6.93 13.85 -6.08
N CYS A 75 7.30 14.61 -7.09
CA CYS A 75 6.42 15.41 -7.90
C CYS A 75 7.06 15.65 -9.28
N GLU A 76 6.28 16.14 -10.23
CA GLU A 76 6.72 16.36 -11.62
C GLU A 76 7.37 15.11 -12.24
N PRO A 77 6.60 14.06 -12.47
CA PRO A 77 7.12 12.83 -13.07
C PRO A 77 7.65 13.09 -14.49
N LEU A 78 8.73 12.40 -14.84
CA LEU A 78 9.27 12.46 -16.20
C LEU A 78 8.27 11.91 -17.23
N ARG A 79 7.46 10.93 -16.84
CA ARG A 79 6.41 10.32 -17.66
C ARG A 79 5.34 9.66 -16.78
N VAL A 80 4.12 9.56 -17.32
CA VAL A 80 3.00 8.83 -16.73
C VAL A 80 2.59 7.73 -17.69
N ALA A 81 2.34 6.53 -17.19
CA ALA A 81 1.88 5.41 -18.01
C ALA A 81 0.51 5.71 -18.62
N GLY A 82 0.39 5.52 -19.92
CA GLY A 82 -0.87 5.75 -20.63
C GLY A 82 -1.95 4.71 -20.27
N PRO A 83 -3.22 4.97 -20.56
CA PRO A 83 -4.33 4.09 -20.23
C PRO A 83 -4.24 2.70 -20.88
N ASP A 84 -3.62 2.62 -22.06
CA ASP A 84 -3.44 1.38 -22.80
C ASP A 84 -2.19 0.59 -22.39
N ALA A 85 -1.36 1.13 -21.51
CA ALA A 85 -0.17 0.44 -21.04
C ALA A 85 -0.54 -0.82 -20.24
N ASP A 86 0.34 -1.83 -20.29
CA ASP A 86 0.29 -2.93 -19.35
C ASP A 86 0.87 -2.48 -17.99
N PRO A 87 0.04 -2.26 -16.96
CA PRO A 87 0.53 -1.71 -15.71
C PRO A 87 1.51 -2.64 -14.98
N PHE A 88 1.42 -3.95 -15.22
CA PHE A 88 2.34 -4.90 -14.61
C PHE A 88 3.69 -4.85 -15.30
N ALA A 89 3.72 -4.84 -16.63
CA ALA A 89 4.96 -4.73 -17.40
C ALA A 89 5.67 -3.38 -17.18
N THR A 90 4.91 -2.31 -16.94
CA THR A 90 5.44 -0.99 -16.60
C THR A 90 6.35 -1.03 -15.37
N LEU A 91 6.08 -1.90 -14.38
CA LEU A 91 6.91 -2.05 -13.18
C LEU A 91 8.30 -2.65 -13.46
N ASP A 92 8.55 -3.18 -14.64
CA ASP A 92 9.86 -3.70 -15.07
C ASP A 92 10.63 -2.71 -15.96
N ASP A 93 9.98 -1.63 -16.42
CA ASP A 93 10.62 -0.60 -17.25
C ASP A 93 11.45 0.36 -16.38
N LEU A 94 12.57 -0.14 -15.89
CA LEU A 94 13.49 0.53 -15.00
C LEU A 94 14.89 0.59 -15.63
N PRO A 95 15.62 1.72 -15.51
CA PRO A 95 16.98 1.82 -16.02
C PRO A 95 17.96 0.96 -15.22
N ALA A 96 19.05 0.54 -15.85
CA ALA A 96 20.23 0.13 -15.10
C ALA A 96 20.85 1.36 -14.41
N VAL A 97 21.36 1.20 -13.19
CA VAL A 97 21.90 2.32 -12.40
C VAL A 97 23.36 2.06 -12.01
N ASP A 98 24.20 3.02 -12.35
CA ASP A 98 25.57 3.08 -11.84
C ASP A 98 25.58 3.81 -10.49
N THR A 99 26.09 3.15 -9.47
CA THR A 99 26.25 3.67 -8.11
C THR A 99 27.70 3.91 -7.72
N ALA A 100 28.64 3.85 -8.66
CA ALA A 100 30.07 4.02 -8.38
C ALA A 100 30.35 5.39 -7.74
N GLY A 101 31.05 5.37 -6.62
CA GLY A 101 31.42 6.58 -5.86
C GLY A 101 30.30 7.23 -5.05
N VAL A 102 29.14 6.60 -4.93
CA VAL A 102 28.01 7.10 -4.12
C VAL A 102 27.60 6.05 -3.10
N ASP A 103 27.38 6.47 -1.86
CA ASP A 103 26.73 5.60 -0.87
C ASP A 103 25.27 5.38 -1.24
N ALA A 104 24.98 4.21 -1.80
CA ALA A 104 23.65 3.81 -2.24
C ALA A 104 22.84 3.10 -1.13
N TRP A 105 23.35 3.00 0.08
CA TRP A 105 22.63 2.35 1.19
C TRP A 105 21.29 3.03 1.47
N GLY A 106 20.22 2.26 1.37
CA GLY A 106 18.84 2.75 1.59
C GLY A 106 18.36 3.77 0.56
N ALA A 107 19.09 3.98 -0.53
CA ALA A 107 18.64 4.86 -1.61
C ALA A 107 17.51 4.22 -2.43
N VAL A 108 16.60 5.06 -2.89
CA VAL A 108 15.53 4.72 -3.84
C VAL A 108 15.86 5.30 -5.23
N GLY A 109 16.36 6.53 -5.27
CA GLY A 109 16.81 7.23 -6.48
C GLY A 109 15.68 7.71 -7.38
N GLY A 110 14.57 6.99 -7.43
CA GLY A 110 13.43 7.21 -8.31
C GLY A 110 12.82 5.89 -8.78
N GLY A 111 11.92 5.95 -9.76
CA GLY A 111 11.23 4.79 -10.32
C GLY A 111 9.74 5.04 -10.59
N TRP A 112 8.99 3.98 -10.76
CA TRP A 112 7.54 4.03 -10.89
C TRP A 112 6.87 4.06 -9.52
N LEU A 113 6.04 5.07 -9.28
CA LEU A 113 5.24 5.21 -8.06
C LEU A 113 3.76 5.33 -8.47
N GLY A 114 2.85 4.71 -7.69
CA GLY A 114 1.42 4.80 -7.99
C GLY A 114 0.58 3.67 -7.41
N TRP A 115 -0.52 3.36 -8.09
CA TRP A 115 -1.45 2.32 -7.68
C TRP A 115 -1.85 1.37 -8.81
N LEU A 116 -2.26 0.19 -8.41
CA LEU A 116 -2.88 -0.86 -9.21
C LEU A 116 -4.26 -1.12 -8.62
N GLY A 117 -5.33 -0.73 -9.30
CA GLY A 117 -6.71 -0.89 -8.83
C GLY A 117 -7.19 -2.33 -8.91
N TYR A 118 -8.16 -2.68 -8.06
CA TYR A 118 -8.72 -4.03 -7.98
C TYR A 118 -9.27 -4.56 -9.30
N ARG A 119 -9.82 -3.68 -10.17
CA ARG A 119 -10.34 -4.07 -11.49
C ARG A 119 -9.31 -4.72 -12.42
N LEU A 120 -8.02 -4.49 -12.17
CA LEU A 120 -6.96 -5.19 -12.89
C LEU A 120 -6.96 -6.72 -12.66
N ALA A 121 -7.79 -7.22 -11.73
CA ALA A 121 -8.05 -8.66 -11.59
C ALA A 121 -8.52 -9.29 -12.91
N GLU A 122 -9.30 -8.57 -13.74
CA GLU A 122 -9.74 -9.02 -15.07
C GLU A 122 -8.57 -9.26 -16.05
N ARG A 123 -7.45 -8.56 -15.85
CA ARG A 123 -6.22 -8.71 -16.66
C ARG A 123 -5.33 -9.87 -16.17
N VAL A 124 -5.66 -10.46 -15.02
CA VAL A 124 -4.89 -11.57 -14.41
C VAL A 124 -5.66 -12.88 -14.50
N GLU A 125 -6.94 -12.83 -14.17
CA GLU A 125 -7.83 -14.00 -14.15
C GLU A 125 -9.08 -13.71 -15.00
N ARG A 126 -9.65 -14.74 -15.61
CA ARG A 126 -10.91 -14.62 -16.37
C ARG A 126 -12.12 -14.60 -15.42
N VAL A 127 -12.29 -13.47 -14.75
CA VAL A 127 -13.37 -13.27 -13.77
C VAL A 127 -14.12 -11.97 -14.10
N PRO A 128 -15.43 -11.91 -13.89
CA PRO A 128 -16.16 -10.66 -13.96
C PRO A 128 -15.72 -9.74 -12.80
N VAL A 129 -15.84 -8.44 -13.02
CA VAL A 129 -15.72 -7.43 -11.96
C VAL A 129 -16.95 -6.53 -12.04
N ALA A 130 -17.47 -6.13 -10.90
CA ALA A 130 -18.62 -5.24 -10.84
C ALA A 130 -18.33 -3.91 -11.55
N GLY A 131 -19.39 -3.29 -12.12
CA GLY A 131 -19.29 -2.03 -12.84
C GLY A 131 -18.66 -0.91 -11.99
N PRO A 132 -18.04 0.10 -12.61
CA PRO A 132 -17.43 1.21 -11.87
C PRO A 132 -18.48 2.06 -11.16
N ARG A 133 -18.06 2.76 -10.11
CA ARG A 133 -18.87 3.83 -9.49
C ARG A 133 -18.98 5.04 -10.44
N PRO A 134 -19.91 5.96 -10.20
CA PRO A 134 -19.86 7.29 -10.81
C PRO A 134 -18.55 7.99 -10.48
N ALA A 135 -17.92 8.67 -11.47
CA ALA A 135 -16.62 9.33 -11.35
C ALA A 135 -15.50 8.41 -10.83
N PRO A 136 -15.21 7.29 -11.51
CA PRO A 136 -14.15 6.37 -11.12
C PRO A 136 -12.77 7.00 -11.31
N LEU A 137 -11.80 6.57 -10.50
CA LEU A 137 -10.39 6.79 -10.80
C LEU A 137 -9.93 5.81 -11.90
N PRO A 138 -8.82 6.11 -12.59
CA PRO A 138 -8.20 5.15 -13.50
C PRO A 138 -7.92 3.81 -12.82
N ASP A 139 -8.07 2.68 -13.54
CA ASP A 139 -7.78 1.34 -13.01
C ASP A 139 -6.35 1.20 -12.49
N PHE A 140 -5.44 2.02 -12.99
CA PHE A 140 -4.09 2.19 -12.44
C PHE A 140 -3.58 3.61 -12.71
N HIS A 141 -2.64 4.04 -11.90
CA HIS A 141 -1.82 5.21 -12.14
C HIS A 141 -0.39 4.88 -11.77
N LEU A 142 0.52 4.94 -12.71
CA LEU A 142 1.94 4.75 -12.51
C LEU A 142 2.67 5.94 -13.14
N ALA A 143 3.37 6.70 -12.32
CA ALA A 143 4.17 7.83 -12.73
C ALA A 143 5.66 7.54 -12.46
N TYR A 144 6.51 7.79 -13.45
CA TYR A 144 7.95 7.60 -13.35
C TYR A 144 8.62 8.88 -12.93
N TYR A 145 9.25 8.84 -11.76
CA TYR A 145 10.02 9.95 -11.22
C TYR A 145 11.51 9.62 -11.34
N ASP A 146 12.25 10.51 -11.97
CA ASP A 146 13.72 10.41 -12.05
C ASP A 146 14.42 11.07 -10.85
N HIS A 147 13.64 11.60 -9.91
CA HIS A 147 14.12 12.19 -8.66
C HIS A 147 13.05 12.13 -7.57
N LEU A 148 13.48 12.20 -6.33
CA LEU A 148 12.61 12.29 -5.17
C LEU A 148 13.35 12.89 -3.95
N LEU A 149 12.57 13.32 -2.98
CA LEU A 149 13.03 13.69 -1.64
C LEU A 149 12.86 12.48 -0.72
N ARG A 150 13.96 11.98 -0.19
CA ARG A 150 13.99 10.81 0.70
C ARG A 150 14.30 11.25 2.13
N ARG A 151 13.39 10.97 3.07
CA ARG A 151 13.70 11.03 4.50
C ARG A 151 14.03 9.61 4.95
N ASP A 152 15.25 9.38 5.43
CA ASP A 152 15.66 8.06 5.89
C ASP A 152 15.08 7.73 7.29
N ALA A 153 15.31 6.50 7.75
CA ALA A 153 14.84 6.04 9.06
C ALA A 153 15.47 6.81 10.24
N TYR A 154 16.58 7.52 10.01
CA TYR A 154 17.26 8.36 11.01
C TYR A 154 16.79 9.82 10.99
N GLY A 155 15.85 10.15 10.07
CA GLY A 155 15.27 11.48 9.96
C GLY A 155 16.06 12.45 9.06
N SER A 156 17.14 12.00 8.41
CA SER A 156 17.88 12.84 7.47
C SER A 156 17.19 12.91 6.11
N TRP A 157 17.13 14.11 5.54
CA TRP A 157 16.62 14.32 4.21
C TRP A 157 17.70 14.24 3.14
N TRP A 158 17.34 13.65 2.01
CA TRP A 158 18.17 13.47 0.84
C TRP A 158 17.42 13.87 -0.42
N PHE A 159 18.07 14.56 -1.32
CA PHE A 159 17.68 14.59 -2.72
C PHE A 159 18.32 13.38 -3.40
N GLU A 160 17.51 12.55 -4.01
CA GLU A 160 17.97 11.37 -4.76
C GLU A 160 17.49 11.49 -6.19
N ALA A 161 18.37 11.22 -7.18
CA ALA A 161 18.02 11.27 -8.59
C ALA A 161 18.76 10.24 -9.42
N LEU A 162 18.09 9.77 -10.48
CA LEU A 162 18.60 8.88 -11.51
C LEU A 162 19.03 9.73 -12.72
N ILE A 163 20.28 10.19 -12.71
CA ILE A 163 20.79 11.11 -13.72
C ILE A 163 21.07 10.38 -15.02
N THR A 164 20.49 10.87 -16.11
CA THR A 164 20.95 10.62 -17.47
C THR A 164 21.55 11.91 -18.05
N PRO A 165 22.46 11.85 -19.07
CA PRO A 165 23.10 13.04 -19.60
C PRO A 165 22.15 14.18 -19.99
N PRO A 166 21.00 13.95 -20.66
CA PRO A 166 20.09 15.02 -21.03
C PRO A 166 19.34 15.63 -19.84
N ARG A 167 19.27 14.95 -18.67
CA ARG A 167 18.51 15.40 -17.50
C ARG A 167 19.34 16.13 -16.47
N GLN A 168 20.67 16.09 -16.55
CA GLN A 168 21.56 16.59 -15.51
C GLN A 168 21.34 18.08 -15.16
N ALA A 169 21.18 18.94 -16.16
CA ALA A 169 20.97 20.38 -15.93
C ALA A 169 19.58 20.64 -15.29
N ALA A 170 18.53 20.00 -15.81
CA ALA A 170 17.18 20.13 -15.28
C ALA A 170 17.06 19.64 -13.83
N LEU A 171 17.71 18.52 -13.47
CA LEU A 171 17.72 18.01 -12.11
C LEU A 171 18.45 18.92 -11.12
N LYS A 172 19.52 19.61 -11.56
CA LYS A 172 20.17 20.65 -10.73
C LYS A 172 19.25 21.82 -10.46
N GLN A 173 18.56 22.33 -11.49
CA GLN A 173 17.58 23.41 -11.35
C GLN A 173 16.42 22.96 -10.45
N ARG A 174 15.97 21.71 -10.60
CA ARG A 174 14.91 21.16 -9.77
C ARG A 174 15.31 21.10 -8.30
N LEU A 175 16.52 20.66 -7.98
CA LEU A 175 16.99 20.66 -6.60
C LEU A 175 16.96 22.06 -5.98
N GLU A 176 17.46 23.09 -6.69
CA GLU A 176 17.44 24.47 -6.19
C GLU A 176 16.01 24.99 -6.00
N HIS A 177 15.11 24.66 -6.92
CA HIS A 177 13.69 25.01 -6.77
C HIS A 177 13.06 24.36 -5.53
N LEU A 178 13.28 23.06 -5.31
CA LEU A 178 12.80 22.35 -4.13
C LEU A 178 13.38 22.91 -2.82
N ARG A 179 14.65 23.33 -2.83
CA ARG A 179 15.27 24.02 -1.69
C ARG A 179 14.58 25.32 -1.35
N THR A 180 14.25 26.12 -2.36
CA THR A 180 13.54 27.38 -2.17
C THR A 180 12.15 27.12 -1.60
N LEU A 181 11.36 26.23 -2.22
CA LEU A 181 10.00 25.93 -1.78
C LEU A 181 9.94 25.46 -0.31
N VAL A 182 10.84 24.57 0.09
CA VAL A 182 10.85 24.03 1.47
C VAL A 182 11.47 25.01 2.45
N GLY A 183 12.46 25.84 2.00
CA GLY A 183 13.12 26.82 2.84
C GLY A 183 12.25 28.02 3.23
N ASP A 184 11.31 28.38 2.38
CA ASP A 184 10.44 29.57 2.56
C ASP A 184 9.17 29.28 3.39
N GLN A 185 9.01 28.08 3.90
CA GLN A 185 7.79 27.67 4.61
C GLN A 185 7.64 28.37 5.97
N LEU A 186 6.61 29.19 6.07
CA LEU A 186 6.00 29.63 7.32
C LEU A 186 4.98 28.57 7.77
N ALA A 187 4.74 28.46 9.09
CA ALA A 187 3.77 27.50 9.63
C ALA A 187 2.41 27.58 8.93
N GLY A 188 2.00 26.49 8.31
CA GLY A 188 0.84 26.48 7.45
C GLY A 188 -0.50 26.43 8.16
N SER A 189 -1.54 26.77 7.45
CA SER A 189 -2.95 26.69 7.89
C SER A 189 -3.48 25.25 7.80
N ALA A 190 -4.49 24.95 8.62
CA ALA A 190 -5.25 23.70 8.49
C ALA A 190 -5.94 23.65 7.11
N GLY A 191 -5.68 22.60 6.33
CA GLY A 191 -6.32 22.39 5.04
C GLY A 191 -7.82 22.02 5.14
N PRO A 192 -8.52 21.93 4.00
CA PRO A 192 -9.92 21.50 3.97
C PRO A 192 -10.07 20.11 4.55
N ARG A 193 -11.24 19.83 5.13
CA ARG A 193 -11.60 18.52 5.69
C ARG A 193 -12.77 17.92 4.91
N PRO A 194 -12.83 16.59 4.76
CA PRO A 194 -14.01 15.95 4.19
C PRO A 194 -15.25 16.20 5.08
N THR A 195 -16.43 16.25 4.45
CA THR A 195 -17.67 16.10 5.20
C THR A 195 -17.73 14.72 5.85
N PRO A 196 -18.59 14.47 6.85
CA PRO A 196 -18.76 13.14 7.41
C PRO A 196 -18.99 12.08 6.33
N LEU A 197 -18.30 10.97 6.43
CA LEU A 197 -18.45 9.82 5.54
C LEU A 197 -19.74 9.08 5.92
N ARG A 198 -20.70 9.03 4.99
CA ARG A 198 -22.03 8.48 5.22
C ARG A 198 -22.16 7.08 4.66
N LEU A 199 -22.77 6.20 5.43
CA LEU A 199 -23.31 4.94 4.99
C LEU A 199 -24.82 5.11 4.88
N SER A 200 -25.37 5.09 3.66
CA SER A 200 -26.82 5.14 3.47
C SER A 200 -27.47 3.81 3.86
N ALA A 201 -28.71 3.87 4.34
CA ALA A 201 -29.50 2.69 4.70
C ALA A 201 -29.59 1.66 3.53
N ALA A 202 -29.70 2.15 2.29
CA ALA A 202 -29.72 1.29 1.12
C ALA A 202 -28.42 0.51 0.89
N VAL A 203 -27.25 1.12 1.16
CA VAL A 203 -25.95 0.44 1.07
C VAL A 203 -25.79 -0.56 2.20
N ALA A 204 -26.17 -0.19 3.43
CA ALA A 204 -26.17 -1.08 4.59
C ALA A 204 -27.02 -2.33 4.34
N GLN A 205 -28.25 -2.16 3.89
CA GLN A 205 -29.17 -3.27 3.61
C GLN A 205 -28.64 -4.21 2.51
N ARG A 206 -28.06 -3.66 1.44
CA ARG A 206 -27.42 -4.48 0.40
C ARG A 206 -26.23 -5.27 0.94
N HIS A 207 -25.44 -4.68 1.83
CA HIS A 207 -24.30 -5.38 2.46
C HIS A 207 -24.78 -6.55 3.33
N LEU A 208 -25.82 -6.35 4.15
CA LEU A 208 -26.41 -7.43 4.95
C LEU A 208 -26.86 -8.59 4.07
N HIS A 209 -27.56 -8.31 2.96
CA HIS A 209 -27.97 -9.33 2.00
C HIS A 209 -26.77 -10.02 1.33
N ALA A 210 -25.71 -9.27 0.96
CA ALA A 210 -24.50 -9.83 0.36
C ALA A 210 -23.77 -10.77 1.31
N VAL A 211 -23.69 -10.42 2.62
CA VAL A 211 -23.11 -11.28 3.65
C VAL A 211 -23.94 -12.56 3.80
N ALA A 212 -25.27 -12.47 3.88
CA ALA A 212 -26.14 -13.63 3.98
C ALA A 212 -26.00 -14.57 2.75
N ALA A 213 -26.02 -14.02 1.54
CA ALA A 213 -25.83 -14.77 0.30
C ALA A 213 -24.41 -15.39 0.22
N CYS A 214 -23.38 -14.69 0.68
CA CYS A 214 -22.03 -15.25 0.75
C CYS A 214 -21.95 -16.48 1.66
N ARG A 215 -22.63 -16.46 2.81
CA ARG A 215 -22.73 -17.63 3.71
C ARG A 215 -23.42 -18.82 3.04
N GLU A 216 -24.47 -18.57 2.23
CA GLU A 216 -25.12 -19.63 1.45
C GLU A 216 -24.15 -20.28 0.47
N ARG A 217 -23.30 -19.50 -0.23
CA ARG A 217 -22.24 -20.02 -1.10
C ARG A 217 -21.21 -20.85 -0.35
N ILE A 218 -20.85 -20.42 0.87
CA ILE A 218 -19.95 -21.18 1.75
C ILE A 218 -20.60 -22.50 2.18
N ALA A 219 -21.86 -22.47 2.61
CA ALA A 219 -22.61 -23.67 3.00
C ALA A 219 -22.78 -24.65 1.84
N ALA A 220 -22.92 -24.14 0.60
CA ALA A 220 -22.94 -24.95 -0.61
C ALA A 220 -21.57 -25.53 -1.01
N GLY A 221 -20.49 -25.17 -0.31
CA GLY A 221 -19.12 -25.65 -0.59
C GLY A 221 -18.44 -25.01 -1.79
N GLU A 222 -18.96 -23.87 -2.30
CA GLU A 222 -18.35 -23.17 -3.44
C GLU A 222 -17.05 -22.45 -3.06
N ILE A 223 -17.00 -21.88 -1.86
CA ILE A 223 -15.86 -21.16 -1.30
C ILE A 223 -15.74 -21.44 0.20
N PHE A 224 -14.56 -21.22 0.77
CA PHE A 224 -14.35 -21.26 2.23
C PHE A 224 -14.58 -19.90 2.88
N GLN A 225 -14.24 -18.84 2.14
CA GLN A 225 -14.30 -17.46 2.58
C GLN A 225 -14.36 -16.52 1.39
N ALA A 226 -15.07 -15.40 1.53
CA ALA A 226 -14.90 -14.22 0.67
C ALA A 226 -14.92 -12.93 1.49
N ASN A 227 -14.14 -11.94 1.06
CA ASN A 227 -14.14 -10.62 1.67
C ASN A 227 -15.23 -9.77 1.00
N ILE A 228 -16.29 -9.43 1.72
CA ILE A 228 -17.43 -8.64 1.21
C ILE A 228 -17.30 -7.20 1.69
N CYS A 229 -17.43 -6.27 0.74
CA CYS A 229 -17.16 -4.85 0.95
C CYS A 229 -18.40 -3.98 0.74
N LEU A 230 -18.36 -2.83 1.40
CA LEU A 230 -19.27 -1.71 1.19
C LEU A 230 -18.46 -0.41 1.05
N ARG A 231 -19.14 0.68 0.73
CA ARG A 231 -18.51 1.98 0.54
C ARG A 231 -19.26 3.07 1.26
N LEU A 232 -18.52 3.89 2.02
CA LEU A 232 -18.99 5.14 2.58
C LEU A 232 -18.60 6.28 1.64
N GLU A 233 -19.39 7.36 1.62
CA GLU A 233 -19.08 8.53 0.81
C GLU A 233 -19.30 9.85 1.56
N GLY A 234 -18.52 10.87 1.16
CA GLY A 234 -18.62 12.23 1.64
C GLY A 234 -18.18 13.21 0.56
N GLU A 235 -18.26 14.50 0.85
CA GLU A 235 -17.79 15.56 -0.06
C GLU A 235 -16.38 15.98 0.35
N TYR A 236 -15.51 16.20 -0.64
CA TYR A 236 -14.19 16.73 -0.45
C TYR A 236 -13.62 17.30 -1.74
N SER A 237 -13.21 18.56 -1.71
CA SER A 237 -12.65 19.27 -2.86
C SER A 237 -11.14 19.54 -2.76
N GLY A 238 -10.48 19.03 -1.73
CA GLY A 238 -9.03 19.15 -1.56
C GLY A 238 -8.24 18.04 -2.25
N THR A 239 -6.92 18.02 -2.00
CA THR A 239 -5.98 17.05 -2.56
C THR A 239 -5.73 15.88 -1.61
N ALA A 240 -5.25 14.75 -2.15
CA ALA A 240 -4.88 13.58 -1.36
C ALA A 240 -3.67 13.88 -0.45
N SER A 241 -2.69 14.63 -0.95
CA SER A 241 -1.54 15.08 -0.18
C SER A 241 -1.94 15.93 1.04
N ALA A 242 -2.95 16.77 0.93
CA ALA A 242 -3.46 17.58 2.05
C ALA A 242 -4.10 16.69 3.14
N LEU A 243 -4.82 15.63 2.77
CA LEU A 243 -5.36 14.66 3.74
C LEU A 243 -4.27 13.86 4.43
N LEU A 244 -3.27 13.36 3.68
CA LEU A 244 -2.15 12.67 4.28
C LEU A 244 -1.37 13.59 5.22
N ARG A 245 -1.15 14.85 4.84
CA ARG A 245 -0.53 15.85 5.70
C ARG A 245 -1.28 16.00 7.02
N SER A 246 -2.61 16.07 6.97
CA SER A 246 -3.44 16.12 8.19
C SER A 246 -3.22 14.90 9.08
N ALA A 247 -3.18 13.70 8.50
CA ALA A 247 -2.94 12.47 9.25
C ALA A 247 -1.53 12.44 9.87
N LEU A 248 -0.51 12.93 9.15
CA LEU A 248 0.88 13.03 9.64
C LEU A 248 0.99 13.98 10.84
N VAL A 249 0.41 15.17 10.75
CA VAL A 249 0.41 16.16 11.86
C VAL A 249 -0.21 15.58 13.14
N HIS A 250 -1.25 14.74 13.01
CA HIS A 250 -1.90 14.13 14.17
C HIS A 250 -1.25 12.83 14.63
N GLY A 251 -0.12 12.41 14.03
CA GLY A 251 0.60 11.19 14.40
C GLY A 251 -0.21 9.89 14.16
N ARG A 252 -1.15 9.90 13.22
CA ARG A 252 -2.10 8.80 12.97
C ARG A 252 -1.78 8.03 11.68
N VAL A 253 -0.51 7.84 11.40
CA VAL A 253 -0.04 7.24 10.15
C VAL A 253 0.42 5.82 10.38
N PRO A 254 -0.16 4.82 9.68
CA PRO A 254 0.26 3.44 9.76
C PRO A 254 1.56 3.19 8.96
N GLN A 255 2.03 1.93 8.98
CA GLN A 255 3.32 1.53 8.40
C GLN A 255 3.46 1.83 6.90
N TYR A 256 2.37 1.69 6.12
CA TYR A 256 2.39 1.84 4.66
C TYR A 256 1.44 2.93 4.19
N ALA A 257 1.58 4.13 4.78
CA ALA A 257 0.79 5.26 4.34
C ALA A 257 1.29 5.81 2.99
N ALA A 258 0.35 6.25 2.15
CA ALA A 258 0.66 6.85 0.86
C ALA A 258 -0.43 7.85 0.44
N ALA A 259 -0.03 8.86 -0.32
CA ALA A 259 -0.95 9.73 -1.04
C ALA A 259 -0.44 10.00 -2.45
N PHE A 260 -1.37 10.13 -3.38
CA PHE A 260 -1.09 10.45 -4.77
C PHE A 260 -2.13 11.46 -5.27
N ASP A 261 -1.66 12.59 -5.76
CA ASP A 261 -2.47 13.59 -6.47
C ASP A 261 -2.33 13.39 -7.97
N THR A 262 -3.43 13.39 -8.69
CA THR A 262 -3.48 13.28 -10.15
C THR A 262 -4.53 14.22 -10.74
N PRO A 263 -4.48 14.53 -12.03
CA PRO A 263 -5.53 15.32 -12.69
C PRO A 263 -6.94 14.72 -12.59
N ALA A 264 -7.04 13.39 -12.46
CA ALA A 264 -8.33 12.68 -12.33
C ALA A 264 -8.86 12.63 -10.89
N GLY A 265 -8.08 13.09 -9.93
CA GLY A 265 -8.36 12.99 -8.49
C GLY A 265 -7.16 12.42 -7.75
N GLY A 266 -7.39 11.64 -6.70
CA GLY A 266 -6.27 11.10 -5.93
C GLY A 266 -6.67 10.02 -4.94
N ILE A 267 -5.70 9.48 -4.24
CA ILE A 267 -5.90 8.48 -3.19
C ILE A 267 -5.09 8.82 -1.94
N VAL A 268 -5.67 8.51 -0.77
CA VAL A 268 -4.94 8.46 0.51
C VAL A 268 -5.08 7.06 1.06
N SER A 269 -4.00 6.31 1.08
CA SER A 269 -3.94 4.97 1.65
C SER A 269 -3.31 5.03 3.04
N LEU A 270 -4.05 4.65 4.07
CA LEU A 270 -3.57 4.48 5.44
C LEU A 270 -3.46 2.98 5.76
N SER A 271 -2.81 2.25 4.87
CA SER A 271 -2.69 0.80 4.98
C SER A 271 -1.66 0.37 6.01
N PRO A 272 -1.97 -0.61 6.86
CA PRO A 272 -0.99 -1.27 7.72
C PRO A 272 -0.31 -2.47 7.05
N GLU A 273 -0.81 -2.94 5.88
CA GLU A 273 -0.53 -4.27 5.38
C GLU A 273 0.40 -4.27 4.17
N LEU A 274 1.49 -5.03 4.27
CA LEU A 274 2.41 -5.30 3.16
C LEU A 274 1.80 -6.34 2.22
N PHE A 275 1.55 -5.95 0.97
CA PHE A 275 1.19 -6.89 -0.07
C PHE A 275 2.42 -7.65 -0.58
N LEU A 276 3.38 -6.95 -1.18
CA LEU A 276 4.59 -7.54 -1.73
C LEU A 276 5.79 -6.63 -1.50
N ARG A 277 6.90 -7.20 -1.05
CA ARG A 277 8.22 -6.57 -1.11
C ARG A 277 9.19 -7.50 -1.79
N ARG A 278 9.89 -6.99 -2.81
CA ARG A 278 10.94 -7.70 -3.54
C ARG A 278 12.24 -6.93 -3.47
N LEU A 279 13.31 -7.60 -3.10
CA LEU A 279 14.67 -7.09 -3.25
C LEU A 279 15.54 -8.19 -3.87
N GLY A 280 16.02 -7.93 -5.08
CA GLY A 280 16.68 -8.96 -5.87
C GLY A 280 15.76 -10.16 -6.13
N ARG A 281 16.15 -11.35 -5.66
CA ARG A 281 15.36 -12.58 -5.76
C ARG A 281 14.55 -12.92 -4.50
N ARG A 282 14.70 -12.17 -3.44
CA ARG A 282 13.87 -12.37 -2.24
C ARG A 282 12.55 -11.64 -2.39
N VAL A 283 11.47 -12.33 -2.07
CA VAL A 283 10.13 -11.77 -2.00
C VAL A 283 9.53 -12.08 -0.64
N ARG A 284 8.77 -11.12 -0.11
CA ARG A 284 7.95 -11.31 1.09
C ARG A 284 6.59 -10.65 0.96
N SER A 285 5.63 -11.18 1.70
CA SER A 285 4.30 -10.64 1.93
C SER A 285 4.00 -10.72 3.42
N GLY A 286 3.20 -9.79 3.94
CA GLY A 286 2.87 -9.74 5.37
C GLY A 286 1.37 -9.64 5.61
N PRO A 287 0.58 -10.72 5.34
CA PRO A 287 -0.85 -10.70 5.60
C PRO A 287 -1.15 -10.51 7.08
N ILE A 288 -2.13 -9.65 7.34
CA ILE A 288 -2.65 -9.35 8.67
C ILE A 288 -4.00 -10.02 8.83
N LYS A 289 -4.16 -10.81 9.89
CA LYS A 289 -5.45 -11.30 10.38
C LYS A 289 -5.44 -11.31 11.90
N GLY A 290 -6.58 -10.95 12.48
CA GLY A 290 -6.65 -10.71 13.91
C GLY A 290 -6.18 -9.30 14.27
N THR A 291 -7.12 -8.51 14.75
CA THR A 291 -6.89 -7.14 15.22
C THR A 291 -7.62 -6.96 16.55
N ALA A 292 -6.93 -6.46 17.57
CA ALA A 292 -7.54 -6.13 18.84
C ALA A 292 -7.14 -4.71 19.27
N HIS A 293 -7.98 -4.08 20.07
CA HIS A 293 -7.65 -2.81 20.70
C HIS A 293 -6.47 -2.98 21.64
N ARG A 294 -5.48 -2.11 21.55
CA ARG A 294 -4.35 -2.02 22.47
C ARG A 294 -4.57 -0.85 23.42
N PRO A 295 -5.06 -1.09 24.65
CA PRO A 295 -5.21 -0.05 25.66
C PRO A 295 -3.86 0.58 26.02
N ASP A 296 -3.90 1.84 26.50
CA ASP A 296 -2.70 2.52 27.02
C ASP A 296 -2.21 1.91 28.34
N ASP A 297 -3.12 1.32 29.13
CA ASP A 297 -2.77 0.55 30.33
C ASP A 297 -2.04 -0.75 29.97
N PRO A 298 -0.80 -0.96 30.43
CA PRO A 298 0.01 -2.12 30.05
C PRO A 298 -0.63 -3.47 30.41
N SER A 299 -1.31 -3.56 31.57
CA SER A 299 -1.92 -4.82 32.00
C SER A 299 -3.12 -5.20 31.12
N ARG A 300 -3.95 -4.22 30.78
CA ARG A 300 -5.07 -4.41 29.85
C ARG A 300 -4.58 -4.71 28.45
N ALA A 301 -3.47 -4.10 28.02
CA ALA A 301 -2.87 -4.37 26.71
C ALA A 301 -2.39 -5.82 26.60
N VAL A 302 -1.79 -6.39 27.66
CA VAL A 302 -1.39 -7.81 27.71
C VAL A 302 -2.61 -8.72 27.62
N LEU A 303 -3.67 -8.46 28.43
CA LEU A 303 -4.90 -9.26 28.40
C LEU A 303 -5.57 -9.23 27.01
N SER A 304 -5.62 -8.06 26.36
CA SER A 304 -6.16 -7.94 25.01
C SER A 304 -5.35 -8.75 23.99
N LEU A 305 -4.02 -8.77 24.13
CA LEU A 305 -3.13 -9.58 23.28
C LEU A 305 -3.35 -11.07 23.50
N GLU A 306 -3.45 -11.52 24.74
CA GLU A 306 -3.70 -12.93 25.09
C GLU A 306 -5.05 -13.40 24.51
N GLN A 307 -6.10 -12.58 24.63
CA GLN A 307 -7.41 -12.85 24.02
C GLN A 307 -7.32 -12.99 22.48
N LEU A 308 -6.60 -12.06 21.84
CA LEU A 308 -6.38 -12.12 20.39
C LEU A 308 -5.63 -13.40 19.97
N GLN A 309 -4.58 -13.76 20.70
CA GLN A 309 -3.78 -14.96 20.40
C GLN A 309 -4.51 -16.28 20.68
N SER A 310 -5.50 -16.26 21.56
CA SER A 310 -6.32 -17.43 21.92
C SER A 310 -7.57 -17.59 21.03
N SER A 311 -7.86 -16.64 20.14
CA SER A 311 -9.01 -16.70 19.24
C SER A 311 -8.85 -17.81 18.19
N ALA A 312 -9.64 -18.87 18.31
CA ALA A 312 -9.63 -19.99 17.35
C ALA A 312 -10.10 -19.54 15.96
N LYS A 313 -11.07 -18.60 15.89
CA LYS A 313 -11.57 -18.03 14.64
C LYS A 313 -10.44 -17.29 13.91
N ASP A 314 -9.80 -16.32 14.58
CA ASP A 314 -8.71 -15.54 13.99
C ASP A 314 -7.54 -16.43 13.55
N ALA A 315 -7.22 -17.46 14.33
CA ALA A 315 -6.17 -18.42 14.01
C ALA A 315 -6.51 -19.22 12.74
N ALA A 316 -7.74 -19.69 12.57
CA ALA A 316 -8.17 -20.43 11.40
C ALA A 316 -8.18 -19.56 10.13
N GLU A 317 -8.72 -18.36 10.20
CA GLU A 317 -8.69 -17.39 9.09
C GLU A 317 -7.24 -17.04 8.71
N HIS A 318 -6.37 -16.85 9.72
CA HIS A 318 -4.98 -16.50 9.49
C HIS A 318 -4.23 -17.61 8.74
N VAL A 319 -4.38 -18.86 9.16
CA VAL A 319 -3.76 -20.03 8.49
C VAL A 319 -4.20 -20.10 7.03
N MET A 320 -5.49 -19.94 6.75
CA MET A 320 -6.04 -19.98 5.39
C MET A 320 -5.44 -18.90 4.49
N ILE A 321 -5.31 -17.65 4.97
CA ILE A 321 -4.74 -16.55 4.19
C ILE A 321 -3.23 -16.72 4.00
N VAL A 322 -2.52 -17.17 5.01
CA VAL A 322 -1.08 -17.50 4.89
C VAL A 322 -0.87 -18.58 3.84
N ASP A 323 -1.70 -19.63 3.81
CA ASP A 323 -1.58 -20.70 2.82
C ASP A 323 -1.92 -20.21 1.40
N LEU A 324 -2.92 -19.34 1.25
CA LEU A 324 -3.23 -18.67 -0.01
C LEU A 324 -2.03 -17.85 -0.51
N MET A 325 -1.41 -17.04 0.37
CA MET A 325 -0.23 -16.24 0.00
C MET A 325 0.99 -17.11 -0.32
N ARG A 326 1.18 -18.23 0.37
CA ARG A 326 2.22 -19.24 0.06
C ARG A 326 2.01 -19.82 -1.34
N ASN A 327 0.77 -20.15 -1.68
CA ASN A 327 0.42 -20.67 -3.01
C ASN A 327 0.71 -19.61 -4.10
N ASP A 328 0.28 -18.38 -3.91
CA ASP A 328 0.47 -17.29 -4.87
C ASP A 328 1.96 -17.01 -5.14
N ILE A 329 2.75 -16.81 -4.07
CA ILE A 329 4.20 -16.59 -4.17
C ILE A 329 4.89 -17.84 -4.73
N GLY A 330 4.44 -19.05 -4.37
CA GLY A 330 4.98 -20.32 -4.84
C GLY A 330 4.93 -20.48 -6.36
N ARG A 331 3.94 -19.88 -7.03
CA ARG A 331 3.82 -19.89 -8.50
C ARG A 331 5.07 -19.36 -9.22
N VAL A 332 5.83 -18.47 -8.59
CA VAL A 332 6.99 -17.77 -9.17
C VAL A 332 8.31 -18.00 -8.42
N CYS A 333 8.27 -18.68 -7.29
CA CYS A 333 9.45 -19.01 -6.50
C CYS A 333 10.10 -20.35 -6.90
N GLU A 334 11.35 -20.55 -6.46
CA GLU A 334 12.03 -21.83 -6.52
C GLU A 334 11.26 -22.85 -5.66
N TYR A 335 11.20 -24.08 -6.13
CA TYR A 335 10.54 -25.15 -5.38
C TYR A 335 11.17 -25.33 -3.99
N GLY A 336 10.33 -25.45 -2.97
CA GLY A 336 10.77 -25.61 -1.57
C GLY A 336 11.33 -24.36 -0.92
N SER A 337 11.37 -23.19 -1.61
CA SER A 337 11.93 -21.94 -1.06
C SER A 337 10.92 -21.08 -0.32
N VAL A 338 9.62 -21.38 -0.43
CA VAL A 338 8.59 -20.59 0.24
C VAL A 338 8.43 -21.03 1.68
N TYR A 339 8.61 -20.09 2.59
CA TYR A 339 8.53 -20.30 4.03
C TYR A 339 7.53 -19.34 4.68
N ALA A 340 6.82 -19.83 5.67
CA ALA A 340 6.01 -19.03 6.59
C ALA A 340 6.15 -19.62 8.00
N PRO A 341 6.34 -18.80 9.04
CA PRO A 341 6.34 -19.29 10.43
C PRO A 341 4.97 -19.88 10.79
N ARG A 342 4.96 -20.89 11.64
CA ARG A 342 3.71 -21.57 12.07
C ARG A 342 2.82 -20.70 12.94
N ARG A 343 3.39 -19.71 13.63
CA ARG A 343 2.66 -18.81 14.51
C ARG A 343 2.83 -17.38 14.02
N PRO A 344 1.75 -16.58 14.01
CA PRO A 344 1.85 -15.17 13.73
C PRO A 344 2.64 -14.44 14.80
N THR A 345 3.27 -13.34 14.41
CA THR A 345 3.90 -12.39 15.32
C THR A 345 2.88 -11.31 15.67
N ALA A 346 2.77 -11.00 16.96
CA ALA A 346 1.97 -9.87 17.39
C ALA A 346 2.77 -8.57 17.20
N GLU A 347 2.23 -7.66 16.42
CA GLU A 347 2.80 -6.33 16.18
C GLU A 347 1.98 -5.26 16.89
N ALA A 348 2.70 -4.40 17.64
CA ALA A 348 2.10 -3.27 18.32
C ALA A 348 2.01 -2.06 17.40
N HIS A 349 0.80 -1.54 17.21
CA HIS A 349 0.52 -0.32 16.48
C HIS A 349 -0.12 0.72 17.40
N PRO A 350 -0.18 2.00 17.04
CA PRO A 350 -0.91 3.00 17.84
C PRO A 350 -2.37 2.57 18.06
N GLY A 351 -2.70 2.24 19.33
CA GLY A 351 -4.03 1.81 19.75
C GLY A 351 -4.48 0.41 19.30
N LEU A 352 -3.64 -0.37 18.62
CA LEU A 352 -4.03 -1.67 18.05
C LEU A 352 -2.92 -2.73 18.20
N TRP A 353 -3.37 -3.98 18.35
CA TRP A 353 -2.57 -5.17 18.10
C TRP A 353 -2.93 -5.77 16.74
N HIS A 354 -1.94 -6.21 15.97
CA HIS A 354 -2.12 -7.01 14.76
C HIS A 354 -1.37 -8.34 14.87
N LEU A 355 -1.98 -9.41 14.37
CA LEU A 355 -1.29 -10.67 14.13
C LEU A 355 -0.82 -10.71 12.69
N VAL A 356 0.49 -10.77 12.49
CA VAL A 356 1.15 -10.74 11.17
C VAL A 356 1.94 -12.02 10.96
N THR A 357 1.85 -12.60 9.78
CA THR A 357 2.76 -13.69 9.36
C THR A 357 3.50 -13.28 8.11
N THR A 358 4.82 -13.19 8.19
CA THR A 358 5.64 -12.94 7.01
C THR A 358 5.79 -14.24 6.19
N VAL A 359 5.26 -14.23 4.97
CA VAL A 359 5.49 -15.26 3.97
C VAL A 359 6.66 -14.83 3.10
N GLU A 360 7.72 -15.63 3.05
CA GLU A 360 8.93 -15.33 2.28
C GLU A 360 9.19 -16.39 1.22
N GLY A 361 9.86 -15.99 0.13
CA GLY A 361 10.28 -16.93 -0.91
C GLY A 361 11.47 -16.41 -1.71
N ARG A 362 12.10 -17.31 -2.45
CA ARG A 362 13.16 -17.01 -3.40
C ARG A 362 12.64 -17.16 -4.81
N LEU A 363 12.52 -16.03 -5.53
CA LEU A 363 12.07 -16.02 -6.92
C LEU A 363 12.98 -16.86 -7.82
N ARG A 364 12.39 -17.55 -8.81
CA ARG A 364 13.17 -18.17 -9.88
C ARG A 364 14.04 -17.14 -10.58
N ALA A 365 15.16 -17.57 -11.16
CA ALA A 365 16.01 -16.70 -11.96
C ALA A 365 15.17 -16.03 -13.06
N GLN A 366 15.44 -14.75 -13.32
CA GLN A 366 14.78 -13.93 -14.35
C GLN A 366 13.27 -13.68 -14.13
N THR A 367 12.71 -14.00 -12.94
CA THR A 367 11.33 -13.59 -12.62
C THR A 367 11.24 -12.07 -12.59
N ALA A 368 10.43 -11.49 -13.48
CA ALA A 368 10.15 -10.05 -13.56
C ALA A 368 9.17 -9.59 -12.46
N ASN A 369 9.07 -8.29 -12.19
CA ASN A 369 8.06 -7.73 -11.29
C ASN A 369 6.65 -8.00 -11.80
N ALA A 370 6.43 -7.87 -13.11
CA ALA A 370 5.16 -8.20 -13.75
C ALA A 370 4.71 -9.63 -13.43
N ALA A 371 5.60 -10.60 -13.55
CA ALA A 371 5.28 -12.00 -13.28
C ALA A 371 4.95 -12.23 -11.80
N LEU A 372 5.70 -11.59 -10.89
CA LEU A 372 5.43 -11.65 -9.46
C LEU A 372 4.08 -11.05 -9.09
N VAL A 373 3.82 -9.82 -9.56
CA VAL A 373 2.57 -9.14 -9.22
C VAL A 373 1.37 -9.87 -9.80
N ARG A 374 1.41 -10.31 -11.08
CA ARG A 374 0.34 -11.12 -11.70
C ARG A 374 0.08 -12.43 -10.96
N ALA A 375 1.11 -13.09 -10.42
CA ALA A 375 0.95 -14.32 -9.66
C ALA A 375 0.18 -14.11 -8.35
N CYS A 376 0.27 -12.93 -7.75
CA CYS A 376 -0.28 -12.65 -6.41
C CYS A 376 -1.53 -11.75 -6.44
N PHE A 377 -1.76 -10.99 -7.53
CA PHE A 377 -2.82 -9.99 -7.64
C PHE A 377 -4.19 -10.61 -8.00
N PRO A 378 -5.30 -10.08 -7.45
CA PRO A 378 -5.34 -9.13 -6.32
C PRO A 378 -4.91 -9.79 -5.01
N PRO A 379 -4.58 -8.99 -3.96
CA PRO A 379 -4.10 -9.52 -2.68
C PRO A 379 -5.05 -10.54 -2.07
N GLY A 380 -4.51 -11.68 -1.62
CA GLY A 380 -5.28 -12.79 -1.08
C GLY A 380 -6.08 -12.43 0.17
N SER A 381 -5.52 -11.58 1.05
CA SER A 381 -6.13 -11.17 2.31
C SER A 381 -7.45 -10.41 2.17
N VAL A 382 -7.70 -9.83 0.99
CA VAL A 382 -8.88 -9.01 0.67
C VAL A 382 -9.76 -9.62 -0.44
N THR A 383 -9.53 -10.88 -0.79
CA THR A 383 -10.32 -11.65 -1.76
C THR A 383 -11.01 -12.84 -1.08
N GLY A 384 -10.44 -14.01 -1.11
CA GLY A 384 -10.99 -15.20 -0.47
C GLY A 384 -10.37 -16.48 -1.00
N ALA A 385 -10.89 -17.62 -0.56
CA ALA A 385 -10.38 -18.93 -0.88
C ALA A 385 -11.49 -19.90 -1.31
N PRO A 386 -11.34 -20.63 -2.45
CA PRO A 386 -10.31 -20.47 -3.48
C PRO A 386 -10.40 -19.13 -4.21
N LYS A 387 -9.26 -18.48 -4.53
CA LYS A 387 -9.21 -17.08 -5.01
C LYS A 387 -10.11 -16.82 -6.22
N VAL A 388 -10.00 -17.61 -7.29
CA VAL A 388 -10.76 -17.38 -8.53
C VAL A 388 -12.27 -17.51 -8.31
N GLN A 389 -12.71 -18.46 -7.50
CA GLN A 389 -14.12 -18.63 -7.19
C GLN A 389 -14.62 -17.49 -6.29
N ALA A 390 -13.83 -17.08 -5.30
CA ALA A 390 -14.16 -15.95 -4.45
C ALA A 390 -14.30 -14.65 -5.24
N LEU A 391 -13.44 -14.39 -6.24
CA LEU A 391 -13.56 -13.24 -7.13
C LEU A 391 -14.89 -13.21 -7.90
N LYS A 392 -15.37 -14.37 -8.37
CA LYS A 392 -16.68 -14.48 -9.04
C LYS A 392 -17.83 -14.16 -8.09
N VAL A 393 -17.82 -14.76 -6.90
CA VAL A 393 -18.82 -14.52 -5.87
C VAL A 393 -18.86 -13.04 -5.45
N ILE A 394 -17.70 -12.42 -5.25
CA ILE A 394 -17.58 -10.99 -4.94
C ILE A 394 -18.22 -10.14 -6.05
N ALA A 395 -17.92 -10.43 -7.31
CA ALA A 395 -18.46 -9.68 -8.45
C ALA A 395 -20.00 -9.80 -8.59
N GLU A 396 -20.57 -10.93 -8.18
CA GLU A 396 -22.02 -11.15 -8.16
C GLU A 396 -22.71 -10.42 -6.99
N LEU A 397 -22.05 -10.36 -5.83
CA LEU A 397 -22.65 -9.85 -4.60
C LEU A 397 -22.42 -8.35 -4.37
N GLU A 398 -21.36 -7.78 -4.92
CA GLU A 398 -21.07 -6.35 -4.78
C GLU A 398 -21.65 -5.55 -5.95
N PRO A 399 -22.53 -4.55 -5.70
CA PRO A 399 -23.24 -3.83 -6.75
C PRO A 399 -22.35 -2.89 -7.57
N THR A 400 -21.18 -2.52 -7.04
CA THR A 400 -20.23 -1.60 -7.69
C THR A 400 -18.79 -2.05 -7.46
N GLY A 401 -17.92 -1.74 -8.42
CA GLY A 401 -16.51 -2.07 -8.37
C GLY A 401 -15.78 -1.42 -7.19
N ARG A 402 -14.71 -2.07 -6.75
CA ARG A 402 -13.88 -1.62 -5.62
C ARG A 402 -12.91 -0.52 -6.00
N GLU A 403 -12.71 -0.26 -7.28
CA GLU A 403 -11.77 0.73 -7.84
C GLU A 403 -10.34 0.49 -7.35
N VAL A 404 -9.71 1.48 -6.65
CA VAL A 404 -8.37 1.32 -6.06
C VAL A 404 -8.41 0.50 -4.78
N TYR A 405 -9.48 0.62 -4.01
CA TYR A 405 -9.66 -0.15 -2.78
C TYR A 405 -9.50 -1.65 -3.01
N THR A 406 -8.73 -2.31 -2.14
CA THR A 406 -8.32 -3.72 -2.23
C THR A 406 -7.40 -4.09 -3.41
N GLY A 407 -6.92 -3.09 -4.16
CA GLY A 407 -5.79 -3.22 -5.06
C GLY A 407 -4.45 -3.10 -4.33
N ALA A 408 -3.48 -2.43 -4.94
CA ALA A 408 -2.15 -2.24 -4.37
C ALA A 408 -1.62 -0.82 -4.65
N VAL A 409 -0.84 -0.29 -3.71
CA VAL A 409 -0.20 1.04 -3.82
C VAL A 409 1.27 0.90 -3.46
N GLY A 410 2.15 1.62 -4.14
CA GLY A 410 3.56 1.65 -3.77
C GLY A 410 4.50 2.03 -4.91
N TYR A 411 5.64 1.36 -5.01
CA TYR A 411 6.68 1.73 -5.96
C TYR A 411 7.42 0.52 -6.54
N ALA A 412 8.06 0.75 -7.72
CA ALA A 412 9.12 -0.08 -8.29
C ALA A 412 10.33 0.80 -8.59
N SER A 413 11.48 0.50 -7.99
CA SER A 413 12.72 1.25 -8.11
C SER A 413 13.87 0.33 -8.58
N PRO A 414 14.80 0.83 -9.39
CA PRO A 414 15.96 0.05 -9.80
C PRO A 414 16.94 -0.23 -8.63
N LEU A 415 16.88 0.56 -7.56
CA LEU A 415 17.75 0.42 -6.38
C LEU A 415 17.05 -0.27 -5.21
N ALA A 416 15.82 0.16 -4.89
CA ALA A 416 15.08 -0.32 -3.72
C ALA A 416 14.12 -1.49 -4.04
N GLY A 417 14.09 -1.96 -5.30
CA GLY A 417 13.23 -3.06 -5.73
C GLY A 417 11.76 -2.67 -5.83
N LEU A 418 10.86 -3.61 -5.54
CA LEU A 418 9.41 -3.43 -5.56
C LEU A 418 8.85 -3.49 -4.13
N GLU A 419 8.00 -2.55 -3.76
CA GLU A 419 7.25 -2.60 -2.51
C GLU A 419 5.83 -2.05 -2.72
N LEU A 420 4.84 -2.88 -2.40
CA LEU A 420 3.42 -2.61 -2.58
C LEU A 420 2.67 -2.93 -1.28
N ASN A 421 1.79 -2.04 -0.84
CA ASN A 421 0.82 -2.33 0.23
C ASN A 421 -0.45 -2.96 -0.36
N VAL A 422 -1.30 -3.51 0.50
CA VAL A 422 -2.71 -3.76 0.18
C VAL A 422 -3.47 -2.45 0.31
N ALA A 423 -4.20 -2.02 -0.72
CA ALA A 423 -4.93 -0.75 -0.71
C ALA A 423 -6.20 -0.83 0.15
N ILE A 424 -6.05 -1.06 1.46
CA ILE A 424 -7.10 -0.97 2.48
C ILE A 424 -6.96 0.30 3.29
N ARG A 425 -8.02 0.69 4.00
CA ARG A 425 -8.06 1.98 4.71
C ARG A 425 -7.70 3.12 3.76
N THR A 426 -8.22 3.04 2.53
CA THR A 426 -7.87 3.92 1.42
C THR A 426 -9.07 4.76 1.05
N LEU A 427 -8.90 6.10 1.13
CA LEU A 427 -9.84 7.04 0.57
C LEU A 427 -9.49 7.29 -0.91
N GLU A 428 -10.51 7.36 -1.72
CA GLU A 428 -10.44 7.70 -3.13
C GLU A 428 -11.17 9.01 -3.38
N LEU A 429 -10.53 9.94 -4.05
CA LEU A 429 -10.98 11.32 -4.25
C LEU A 429 -11.19 11.58 -5.74
N ALA A 430 -12.39 11.91 -6.15
CA ALA A 430 -12.70 12.30 -7.52
C ALA A 430 -14.00 13.11 -7.58
N GLY A 431 -14.10 14.09 -8.50
CA GLY A 431 -15.31 14.84 -8.75
C GLY A 431 -15.90 15.55 -7.53
N GLY A 432 -15.05 16.07 -6.62
CA GLY A 432 -15.49 16.75 -5.40
C GLY A 432 -15.99 15.82 -4.28
N ARG A 433 -15.79 14.52 -4.41
CA ARG A 433 -16.22 13.48 -3.46
C ARG A 433 -15.06 12.68 -2.90
N ALA A 434 -15.27 12.13 -1.72
CA ALA A 434 -14.40 11.15 -1.09
C ALA A 434 -15.16 9.85 -0.85
N TRP A 435 -14.54 8.72 -1.16
CA TRP A 435 -15.07 7.39 -0.90
C TRP A 435 -14.12 6.60 -0.05
N LEU A 436 -14.67 5.86 0.91
CA LEU A 436 -13.91 4.93 1.74
C LEU A 436 -14.51 3.53 1.59
N GLY A 437 -13.75 2.62 0.97
CA GLY A 437 -14.08 1.20 0.95
C GLY A 437 -13.76 0.57 2.30
N VAL A 438 -14.67 -0.28 2.80
CA VAL A 438 -14.48 -1.08 4.01
C VAL A 438 -15.18 -2.43 3.84
N GLY A 439 -14.76 -3.43 4.62
CA GLY A 439 -15.37 -4.75 4.58
C GLY A 439 -14.69 -5.74 5.51
N GLY A 440 -15.15 -6.96 5.46
CA GLY A 440 -14.69 -8.07 6.28
C GLY A 440 -14.69 -9.40 5.54
N ALA A 441 -13.95 -10.36 6.09
CA ALA A 441 -13.91 -11.72 5.61
C ALA A 441 -15.12 -12.49 6.13
N ILE A 442 -15.96 -12.95 5.23
CA ILE A 442 -17.18 -13.71 5.55
C ILE A 442 -16.83 -15.20 5.57
N VAL A 443 -17.15 -15.84 6.68
CA VAL A 443 -17.03 -17.29 6.93
C VAL A 443 -18.37 -17.90 7.31
N ALA A 444 -18.44 -19.22 7.48
CA ALA A 444 -19.69 -19.93 7.77
C ALA A 444 -20.45 -19.37 8.99
N ASP A 445 -19.74 -18.99 10.03
CA ASP A 445 -20.31 -18.51 11.30
C ASP A 445 -20.50 -16.97 11.34
N SER A 446 -20.22 -16.25 10.26
CA SER A 446 -20.39 -14.79 10.20
C SER A 446 -21.85 -14.40 10.40
N ASN A 447 -22.09 -13.36 11.20
CA ASN A 447 -23.41 -12.75 11.38
C ASN A 447 -23.46 -11.44 10.59
N PRO A 448 -24.47 -11.20 9.72
CA PRO A 448 -24.50 -10.01 8.85
C PRO A 448 -24.41 -8.69 9.59
N GLU A 449 -25.13 -8.53 10.70
CA GLU A 449 -25.13 -7.30 11.49
C GLU A 449 -23.78 -7.06 12.18
N ALA A 450 -23.17 -8.13 12.68
CA ALA A 450 -21.83 -8.06 13.30
C ALA A 450 -20.75 -7.70 12.26
N GLU A 451 -20.80 -8.25 11.05
CA GLU A 451 -19.88 -7.93 9.96
C GLU A 451 -20.03 -6.48 9.48
N LEU A 452 -21.28 -5.96 9.44
CA LEU A 452 -21.52 -4.55 9.14
C LEU A 452 -20.91 -3.63 10.21
N GLU A 453 -21.12 -3.94 11.50
CA GLU A 453 -20.52 -3.14 12.58
C GLU A 453 -18.99 -3.24 12.57
N GLU A 454 -18.41 -4.40 12.28
CA GLU A 454 -16.98 -4.58 12.13
C GLU A 454 -16.42 -3.71 10.98
N ALA A 455 -17.12 -3.63 9.86
CA ALA A 455 -16.75 -2.75 8.75
C ALA A 455 -16.75 -1.27 9.17
N LEU A 456 -17.77 -0.83 9.94
CA LEU A 456 -17.84 0.53 10.48
C LEU A 456 -16.74 0.81 11.52
N ILE A 457 -16.41 -0.15 12.39
CA ILE A 457 -15.28 -0.05 13.32
C ILE A 457 -13.96 0.18 12.57
N LYS A 458 -13.77 -0.47 11.44
CA LYS A 458 -12.57 -0.26 10.58
C LYS A 458 -12.56 1.10 9.87
N ALA A 459 -13.73 1.67 9.58
CA ALA A 459 -13.85 2.99 8.93
C ALA A 459 -13.52 4.15 9.88
N ARG A 460 -13.96 4.08 11.13
CA ARG A 460 -13.86 5.19 12.11
C ARG A 460 -12.44 5.72 12.33
N PRO A 461 -11.40 4.88 12.52
CA PRO A 461 -10.03 5.37 12.66
C PRO A 461 -9.50 6.09 11.41
N VAL A 462 -9.89 5.63 10.22
CA VAL A 462 -9.49 6.25 8.95
C VAL A 462 -10.12 7.63 8.82
N ALA A 463 -11.42 7.75 9.06
CA ALA A 463 -12.12 9.04 9.06
C ALA A 463 -11.51 10.02 10.07
N ALA A 464 -11.27 9.56 11.30
CA ALA A 464 -10.65 10.37 12.34
C ALA A 464 -9.23 10.83 11.98
N ALA A 465 -8.45 10.01 11.28
CA ALA A 465 -7.09 10.37 10.86
C ALA A 465 -7.08 11.54 9.85
N VAL A 466 -8.10 11.62 8.99
CA VAL A 466 -8.24 12.71 8.01
C VAL A 466 -9.15 13.84 8.49
N GLY A 467 -9.50 13.86 9.77
CA GLY A 467 -10.23 14.96 10.41
C GLY A 467 -11.74 14.97 10.15
N THR A 468 -12.35 13.81 9.86
CA THR A 468 -13.81 13.66 9.68
C THR A 468 -14.37 12.55 10.56
N SER A 469 -15.66 12.23 10.40
CA SER A 469 -16.36 11.18 11.15
C SER A 469 -17.12 10.23 10.20
N VAL A 470 -17.64 9.14 10.76
CA VAL A 470 -18.52 8.18 10.08
C VAL A 470 -19.93 8.33 10.63
N ILE A 471 -20.93 8.42 9.73
CA ILE A 471 -22.35 8.44 10.04
C ILE A 471 -23.01 7.26 9.33
N ALA A 472 -23.69 6.40 10.06
CA ALA A 472 -24.60 5.39 9.54
C ALA A 472 -26.05 5.90 9.70
N GLU A 473 -26.83 5.87 8.60
CA GLU A 473 -28.22 6.32 8.54
C GLU A 473 -29.18 5.14 8.74
#